data_c5d416d4c7a4a054ac5c07bac6446072
#
_entry.id   c5d416d4c7a4a054ac5c07bac6446072
#
_cell.length_a   1.000
_cell.length_b   1.000
_cell.length_c   1.000
_cell.angle_alpha   90.00
_cell.angle_beta   90.00
_cell.angle_gamma   90.00
#
_symmetry.space_group_name_H-M   'P 1'
#
loop_
_entity.id
_entity.type
_entity.pdbx_description
1 polymer ?
#
loop_
_entity_poly.entity_id
_entity_poly.type
_entity_poly.pdbx_seq_one_letter_code
_entity_poly.pdbx_strand_id
1 'polypeptide(L)'
;MLPTIHLNRQEIGLKTYYYVTFPFNRNLYAMFRSFEHVHWDKHEKSFVFDENDLSIDSLLSHLEGKAQVEFLEKRLESVEYKRSHLRPSDFLEPLNDIKSREIVRFEHYLQSKRYSSNTIKVYAETLRVFLRYFASKAIEEIINDDLIAFNNDYILKNNFSSSYQNQLVNAVKLYYSAIQHKKINVELVHRPRREKTLPNVLSKEEVKSILDAPYNLKHRAMLSMIYSCGLRRSELLNLTKLDIDSKRMVVIIRMAKG
;
A
#
# COMPACT_ATOMS: atom_id res chain seq x y z
N MET A 1 11.51 -23.85 28.69
CA MET A 1 11.24 -22.43 28.96
C MET A 1 9.91 -22.10 28.32
N LEU A 2 8.98 -21.50 29.05
CA LEU A 2 7.70 -21.08 28.46
C LEU A 2 7.95 -19.86 27.56
N PRO A 3 7.22 -19.74 26.44
CA PRO A 3 7.32 -18.56 25.58
C PRO A 3 6.80 -17.32 26.31
N THR A 4 7.44 -16.17 26.11
CA THR A 4 7.03 -14.89 26.70
C THR A 4 6.05 -14.19 25.76
N ILE A 5 4.94 -13.73 26.34
CA ILE A 5 3.92 -12.90 25.68
C ILE A 5 4.00 -11.50 26.27
N HIS A 6 4.08 -10.50 25.41
CA HIS A 6 4.02 -9.11 25.81
C HIS A 6 2.61 -8.57 25.59
N LEU A 7 2.02 -8.02 26.66
CA LEU A 7 0.72 -7.36 26.69
C LEU A 7 0.91 -5.85 26.81
N ASN A 8 0.38 -5.10 25.86
CA ASN A 8 0.37 -3.65 25.89
C ASN A 8 -1.07 -3.15 25.97
N ARG A 9 -1.41 -2.42 27.02
CA ARG A 9 -2.73 -1.81 27.24
C ARG A 9 -2.78 -0.44 26.60
N GLN A 10 -3.84 -0.14 25.85
CA GLN A 10 -4.09 1.17 25.25
C GLN A 10 -5.53 1.61 25.46
N GLU A 11 -5.72 2.84 25.87
CA GLU A 11 -7.02 3.47 26.00
C GLU A 11 -7.30 4.33 24.75
N ILE A 12 -8.38 4.02 24.05
CA ILE A 12 -8.78 4.71 22.82
C ILE A 12 -10.23 5.20 23.00
N GLY A 13 -10.36 6.48 23.30
CA GLY A 13 -11.66 7.06 23.64
C GLY A 13 -12.19 6.49 24.97
N LEU A 14 -13.36 5.85 24.93
CA LEU A 14 -13.99 5.20 26.09
C LEU A 14 -13.74 3.68 26.16
N LYS A 15 -12.88 3.16 25.31
CA LYS A 15 -12.58 1.72 25.21
C LYS A 15 -11.13 1.43 25.52
N THR A 16 -10.90 0.30 26.17
CA THR A 16 -9.57 -0.22 26.48
C THR A 16 -9.27 -1.41 25.57
N TYR A 17 -8.15 -1.34 24.87
CA TYR A 17 -7.68 -2.40 23.99
C TYR A 17 -6.37 -2.99 24.51
N TYR A 18 -6.22 -4.29 24.34
CA TYR A 18 -4.98 -5.00 24.61
C TYR A 18 -4.33 -5.47 23.30
N TYR A 19 -3.05 -5.16 23.15
CA TYR A 19 -2.22 -5.58 22.04
C TYR A 19 -1.26 -6.67 22.52
N VAL A 20 -1.34 -7.83 21.89
CA VAL A 20 -0.61 -9.03 22.31
C VAL A 20 0.46 -9.34 21.28
N THR A 21 1.72 -9.34 21.70
CA THR A 21 2.85 -9.70 20.85
C THR A 21 3.67 -10.82 21.47
N PHE A 22 4.18 -11.74 20.65
CA PHE A 22 5.06 -12.82 21.08
C PHE A 22 5.91 -13.31 19.91
N PRO A 23 7.11 -13.87 20.17
CA PRO A 23 7.89 -14.58 19.17
C PRO A 23 7.05 -15.71 18.54
N PHE A 24 7.18 -15.93 17.22
CA PHE A 24 6.33 -16.89 16.54
C PHE A 24 6.30 -18.23 17.26
N ASN A 25 5.12 -18.59 17.76
CA ASN A 25 4.83 -19.90 18.37
C ASN A 25 3.50 -20.42 17.81
N ARG A 26 3.56 -21.59 17.15
CA ARG A 26 2.41 -22.18 16.45
C ARG A 26 1.21 -22.42 17.37
N ASN A 27 1.46 -22.89 18.58
CA ASN A 27 0.39 -23.22 19.54
C ASN A 27 -0.29 -21.96 20.08
N LEU A 28 0.50 -20.94 20.44
CA LEU A 28 -0.03 -19.64 20.86
C LEU A 28 -0.79 -18.94 19.74
N TYR A 29 -0.24 -18.99 18.52
CA TYR A 29 -0.91 -18.39 17.36
C TYR A 29 -2.26 -19.06 17.06
N ALA A 30 -2.33 -20.39 17.11
CA ALA A 30 -3.59 -21.11 16.94
C ALA A 30 -4.58 -20.81 18.06
N MET A 31 -4.11 -20.70 19.31
CA MET A 31 -4.92 -20.36 20.45
C MET A 31 -5.52 -18.94 20.34
N PHE A 32 -4.69 -17.93 20.03
CA PHE A 32 -5.20 -16.56 19.86
C PHE A 32 -6.17 -16.43 18.69
N ARG A 33 -6.03 -17.23 17.64
CA ARG A 33 -6.99 -17.29 16.54
C ARG A 33 -8.30 -18.01 16.88
N SER A 34 -8.35 -18.81 17.91
CA SER A 34 -9.57 -19.51 18.33
C SER A 34 -10.49 -18.65 19.23
N PHE A 35 -9.99 -17.53 19.74
CA PHE A 35 -10.83 -16.60 20.50
C PHE A 35 -11.73 -15.79 19.55
N GLU A 36 -13.02 -15.74 19.85
CA GLU A 36 -14.04 -15.12 18.99
C GLU A 36 -13.85 -13.59 18.84
N HIS A 37 -13.35 -12.94 19.89
CA HIS A 37 -13.21 -11.48 19.96
C HIS A 37 -11.76 -10.98 19.81
N VAL A 38 -10.85 -11.84 19.39
CA VAL A 38 -9.44 -11.49 19.18
C VAL A 38 -9.13 -11.38 17.69
N HIS A 39 -8.63 -10.24 17.26
CA HIS A 39 -8.33 -9.96 15.86
C HIS A 39 -6.83 -9.76 15.64
N TRP A 40 -6.33 -10.17 14.47
CA TRP A 40 -4.96 -9.88 14.07
C TRP A 40 -4.86 -8.51 13.40
N ASP A 41 -4.16 -7.58 14.04
CA ASP A 41 -3.82 -6.30 13.44
C ASP A 41 -2.54 -6.45 12.59
N LYS A 42 -2.68 -6.15 11.29
CA LYS A 42 -1.57 -6.26 10.33
C LYS A 42 -0.57 -5.11 10.46
N HIS A 43 -0.98 -3.95 10.97
CA HIS A 43 -0.12 -2.78 11.13
C HIS A 43 0.75 -2.90 12.37
N GLU A 44 0.14 -3.21 13.50
CA GLU A 44 0.84 -3.41 14.76
C GLU A 44 1.49 -4.80 14.87
N LYS A 45 1.20 -5.71 13.92
CA LYS A 45 1.67 -7.10 13.93
C LYS A 45 1.40 -7.81 15.26
N SER A 46 0.23 -7.58 15.81
CA SER A 46 -0.21 -8.03 17.12
C SER A 46 -1.63 -8.58 17.08
N PHE A 47 -1.99 -9.42 18.02
CA PHE A 47 -3.39 -9.74 18.27
C PHE A 47 -4.00 -8.63 19.13
N VAL A 48 -5.23 -8.22 18.82
CA VAL A 48 -5.92 -7.11 19.48
C VAL A 48 -7.30 -7.56 19.95
N PHE A 49 -7.68 -7.15 21.15
CA PHE A 49 -9.02 -7.34 21.68
C PHE A 49 -9.46 -6.15 22.55
N ASP A 50 -10.77 -5.94 22.64
CA ASP A 50 -11.41 -4.95 23.52
C ASP A 50 -11.63 -5.60 24.90
N GLU A 51 -11.32 -4.90 25.99
CA GLU A 51 -11.48 -5.37 27.36
C GLU A 51 -12.94 -5.72 27.69
N ASN A 52 -13.91 -5.07 27.03
CA ASN A 52 -15.34 -5.35 27.21
C ASN A 52 -15.76 -6.67 26.56
N ASP A 53 -15.07 -7.10 25.49
CA ASP A 53 -15.41 -8.32 24.76
C ASP A 53 -14.68 -9.55 25.32
N LEU A 54 -13.45 -9.37 25.81
CA LEU A 54 -12.63 -10.41 26.45
C LEU A 54 -11.91 -9.84 27.66
N SER A 55 -12.28 -10.29 28.87
CA SER A 55 -11.62 -9.83 30.09
C SER A 55 -10.17 -10.32 30.16
N ILE A 56 -9.28 -9.47 30.65
CA ILE A 56 -7.87 -9.81 30.80
C ILE A 56 -7.67 -11.03 31.72
N ASP A 57 -8.48 -11.17 32.79
CA ASP A 57 -8.37 -12.28 33.72
C ASP A 57 -8.72 -13.61 33.05
N SER A 58 -9.71 -13.60 32.14
CA SER A 58 -10.06 -14.77 31.34
C SER A 58 -8.92 -15.17 30.41
N LEU A 59 -8.26 -14.20 29.76
CA LEU A 59 -7.11 -14.47 28.93
C LEU A 59 -5.92 -15.03 29.74
N LEU A 60 -5.62 -14.42 30.90
CA LEU A 60 -4.54 -14.86 31.77
C LEU A 60 -4.74 -16.30 32.24
N SER A 61 -5.97 -16.67 32.63
CA SER A 61 -6.28 -18.06 33.03
C SER A 61 -6.07 -19.06 31.88
N HIS A 62 -6.33 -18.70 30.64
CA HIS A 62 -6.06 -19.53 29.46
C HIS A 62 -4.56 -19.66 29.13
N LEU A 63 -3.74 -18.69 29.55
CA LEU A 63 -2.30 -18.66 29.34
C LEU A 63 -1.51 -19.36 30.47
N GLU A 64 -2.15 -19.64 31.59
CA GLU A 64 -1.52 -20.27 32.75
C GLU A 64 -0.92 -21.61 32.36
N GLY A 65 0.37 -21.79 32.70
CA GLY A 65 1.15 -22.98 32.34
C GLY A 65 1.54 -23.09 30.85
N LYS A 66 1.12 -22.16 29.97
CA LYS A 66 1.41 -22.20 28.53
C LYS A 66 2.38 -21.09 28.09
N ALA A 67 2.35 -19.94 28.76
CA ALA A 67 3.23 -18.82 28.45
C ALA A 67 3.52 -17.98 29.70
N GLN A 68 4.60 -17.24 29.66
CA GLN A 68 4.92 -16.19 30.62
C GLN A 68 4.35 -14.87 30.08
N VAL A 69 3.59 -14.12 30.89
CA VAL A 69 2.96 -12.86 30.47
C VAL A 69 3.70 -11.70 31.09
N GLU A 70 4.18 -10.78 30.26
CA GLU A 70 4.80 -9.53 30.66
C GLU A 70 3.92 -8.35 30.23
N PHE A 71 3.51 -7.52 31.19
CA PHE A 71 2.85 -6.26 30.90
C PHE A 71 3.87 -5.21 30.52
N LEU A 72 3.82 -4.72 29.30
CA LEU A 72 4.61 -3.58 28.88
C LEU A 72 3.90 -2.29 29.31
N GLU A 73 4.32 -1.70 30.43
CA GLU A 73 3.97 -0.31 30.72
C GLU A 73 4.73 0.60 29.73
N LYS A 74 4.15 0.83 28.56
CA LYS A 74 4.57 1.96 27.76
C LYS A 74 4.12 3.21 28.49
N ARG A 75 5.07 3.90 29.15
CA ARG A 75 4.89 5.32 29.49
C ARG A 75 4.21 5.99 28.31
N LEU A 76 3.13 6.69 28.59
CA LEU A 76 2.45 7.60 27.67
C LEU A 76 3.42 8.72 27.23
N GLU A 77 4.37 8.40 26.37
CA GLU A 77 4.66 9.35 25.32
C GLU A 77 3.39 9.32 24.50
N SER A 78 2.69 10.45 24.46
CA SER A 78 1.55 10.67 23.61
C SER A 78 1.88 10.08 22.23
N VAL A 79 1.52 8.80 22.02
CA VAL A 79 1.38 8.29 20.69
C VAL A 79 0.22 9.13 20.18
N GLU A 80 0.56 10.27 19.55
CA GLU A 80 -0.33 10.84 18.59
C GLU A 80 -0.79 9.62 17.79
N TYR A 81 -2.00 9.17 18.08
CA TYR A 81 -2.71 8.20 17.26
C TYR A 81 -2.44 8.67 15.86
N LYS A 82 -1.60 7.95 15.11
CA LYS A 82 -1.39 8.30 13.70
C LYS A 82 -2.77 8.26 13.15
N ARG A 83 -3.42 9.42 13.20
CA ARG A 83 -4.72 9.68 12.62
C ARG A 83 -4.73 8.90 11.35
N SER A 84 -5.66 7.98 11.22
CA SER A 84 -5.91 7.22 10.00
C SER A 84 -5.40 8.07 8.87
N HIS A 85 -4.33 7.65 8.15
CA HIS A 85 -3.51 8.52 7.33
C HIS A 85 -4.40 9.30 6.39
N LEU A 86 -4.95 10.43 6.89
CA LEU A 86 -5.71 11.36 6.09
C LEU A 86 -4.72 11.82 5.02
N ARG A 87 -4.97 11.42 3.81
CA ARG A 87 -4.14 11.82 2.69
C ARG A 87 -4.31 13.33 2.53
N PRO A 88 -3.29 14.08 2.12
CA PRO A 88 -3.45 15.49 1.81
C PRO A 88 -4.64 15.77 0.88
N SER A 89 -5.02 14.80 0.02
CA SER A 89 -6.21 14.86 -0.81
C SER A 89 -7.53 14.90 -0.04
N ASP A 90 -7.60 14.39 1.18
CA ASP A 90 -8.85 14.32 1.93
C ASP A 90 -9.29 15.69 2.46
N PHE A 91 -8.35 16.65 2.52
CA PHE A 91 -8.60 18.05 2.87
C PHE A 91 -8.97 18.93 1.66
N LEU A 92 -8.94 18.39 0.44
CA LEU A 92 -9.34 19.13 -0.74
C LEU A 92 -10.86 19.15 -0.90
N GLU A 93 -11.40 20.26 -1.41
CA GLU A 93 -12.82 20.39 -1.69
C GLU A 93 -13.31 19.31 -2.67
N PRO A 94 -14.58 18.88 -2.58
CA PRO A 94 -15.15 17.94 -3.54
C PRO A 94 -15.21 18.56 -4.93
N LEU A 95 -15.16 17.71 -5.97
CA LEU A 95 -15.37 18.17 -7.35
C LEU A 95 -16.81 18.60 -7.56
N ASN A 96 -17.01 19.66 -8.34
CA ASN A 96 -18.30 20.00 -8.92
C ASN A 96 -18.63 19.04 -10.08
N ASP A 97 -19.90 19.08 -10.55
CA ASP A 97 -20.39 18.20 -11.61
C ASP A 97 -19.62 18.36 -12.94
N ILE A 98 -19.20 19.59 -13.26
CA ILE A 98 -18.46 19.86 -14.49
C ILE A 98 -17.12 19.16 -14.48
N LYS A 99 -16.34 19.32 -13.42
CA LYS A 99 -15.04 18.68 -13.26
C LYS A 99 -15.14 17.16 -13.14
N SER A 100 -16.21 16.67 -12.52
CA SER A 100 -16.49 15.22 -12.45
C SER A 100 -16.74 14.62 -13.83
N ARG A 101 -17.48 15.31 -14.70
CA ARG A 101 -17.69 14.88 -16.11
C ARG A 101 -16.39 14.87 -16.89
N GLU A 102 -15.51 15.83 -16.68
CA GLU A 102 -14.22 15.88 -17.36
C GLU A 102 -13.30 14.72 -16.95
N ILE A 103 -13.35 14.25 -15.69
CA ILE A 103 -12.64 13.02 -15.29
C ILE A 103 -13.16 11.82 -16.07
N VAL A 104 -14.48 11.65 -16.16
CA VAL A 104 -15.08 10.53 -16.93
C VAL A 104 -14.70 10.62 -18.41
N ARG A 105 -14.71 11.83 -19.01
CA ARG A 105 -14.28 12.05 -20.40
C ARG A 105 -12.81 11.65 -20.60
N PHE A 106 -11.96 11.95 -19.64
CA PHE A 106 -10.56 11.56 -19.68
C PHE A 106 -10.37 10.05 -19.53
N GLU A 107 -11.13 9.39 -18.65
CA GLU A 107 -11.12 7.92 -18.53
C GLU A 107 -11.52 7.24 -19.83
N HIS A 108 -12.58 7.71 -20.50
CA HIS A 108 -13.00 7.20 -21.81
C HIS A 108 -11.91 7.40 -22.89
N TYR A 109 -11.24 8.56 -22.87
CA TYR A 109 -10.12 8.79 -23.78
C TYR A 109 -8.98 7.78 -23.54
N LEU A 110 -8.61 7.55 -22.28
CA LEU A 110 -7.56 6.57 -21.94
C LEU A 110 -7.97 5.14 -22.35
N GLN A 111 -9.24 4.78 -22.17
CA GLN A 111 -9.79 3.49 -22.61
C GLN A 111 -9.71 3.35 -24.14
N SER A 112 -10.10 4.38 -24.89
CA SER A 112 -10.03 4.38 -26.37
C SER A 112 -8.59 4.22 -26.90
N LYS A 113 -7.61 4.71 -26.13
CA LYS A 113 -6.18 4.53 -26.40
C LYS A 113 -5.60 3.22 -25.87
N ARG A 114 -6.44 2.32 -25.34
CA ARG A 114 -6.06 1.01 -24.79
C ARG A 114 -5.01 1.06 -23.67
N TYR A 115 -5.05 2.11 -22.83
CA TYR A 115 -4.24 2.14 -21.61
C TYR A 115 -4.66 1.01 -20.67
N SER A 116 -3.71 0.48 -19.88
CA SER A 116 -4.03 -0.55 -18.89
C SER A 116 -5.00 0.00 -17.83
N SER A 117 -5.86 -0.86 -17.28
CA SER A 117 -6.82 -0.49 -16.23
C SER A 117 -6.14 0.19 -15.02
N ASN A 118 -4.94 -0.26 -14.66
CA ASN A 118 -4.15 0.38 -13.60
C ASN A 118 -3.69 1.78 -13.99
N THR A 119 -3.26 1.99 -15.23
CA THR A 119 -2.83 3.33 -15.70
C THR A 119 -4.01 4.28 -15.74
N ILE A 120 -5.19 3.83 -16.21
CA ILE A 120 -6.42 4.63 -16.22
C ILE A 120 -6.77 5.07 -14.81
N LYS A 121 -6.81 4.13 -13.86
CA LYS A 121 -7.10 4.42 -12.45
C LYS A 121 -6.13 5.45 -11.85
N VAL A 122 -4.83 5.26 -12.07
CA VAL A 122 -3.79 6.17 -11.53
C VAL A 122 -3.91 7.56 -12.14
N TYR A 123 -4.08 7.66 -13.46
CA TYR A 123 -4.16 8.96 -14.14
C TYR A 123 -5.45 9.71 -13.80
N ALA A 124 -6.59 9.02 -13.75
CA ALA A 124 -7.86 9.62 -13.35
C ALA A 124 -7.83 10.13 -11.90
N GLU A 125 -7.29 9.32 -10.98
CA GLU A 125 -7.18 9.74 -9.56
C GLU A 125 -6.22 10.91 -9.40
N THR A 126 -5.11 10.91 -10.10
CA THR A 126 -4.13 12.00 -10.06
C THR A 126 -4.71 13.29 -10.63
N LEU A 127 -5.46 13.21 -11.75
CA LEU A 127 -6.16 14.36 -12.32
C LEU A 127 -7.28 14.85 -11.37
N ARG A 128 -7.99 13.94 -10.69
CA ARG A 128 -9.01 14.28 -9.69
C ARG A 128 -8.43 15.10 -8.56
N VAL A 129 -7.28 14.72 -8.01
CA VAL A 129 -6.58 15.49 -6.96
C VAL A 129 -6.22 16.89 -7.48
N PHE A 130 -5.68 16.98 -8.69
CA PHE A 130 -5.33 18.26 -9.31
C PHE A 130 -6.54 19.19 -9.48
N LEU A 131 -7.65 18.69 -10.03
CA LEU A 131 -8.86 19.49 -10.23
C LEU A 131 -9.56 19.86 -8.93
N ARG A 132 -9.43 19.05 -7.87
CA ARG A 132 -9.92 19.40 -6.52
C ARG A 132 -9.10 20.52 -5.88
N TYR A 133 -7.78 20.52 -6.07
CA TYR A 133 -6.93 21.61 -5.58
C TYR A 133 -7.35 22.97 -6.18
N PHE A 134 -7.76 22.97 -7.43
CA PHE A 134 -8.30 24.14 -8.12
C PHE A 134 -9.83 24.17 -8.15
N ALA A 135 -10.51 23.76 -7.06
CA ALA A 135 -11.96 23.64 -7.03
C ALA A 135 -12.69 24.93 -7.45
N SER A 136 -12.19 26.09 -7.03
CA SER A 136 -12.75 27.41 -7.31
C SER A 136 -12.39 27.99 -8.69
N LYS A 137 -11.39 27.43 -9.40
CA LYS A 137 -10.90 27.95 -10.68
C LYS A 137 -11.47 27.16 -11.86
N ALA A 138 -11.88 27.84 -12.93
CA ALA A 138 -12.32 27.14 -14.15
C ALA A 138 -11.15 26.40 -14.81
N ILE A 139 -11.45 25.27 -15.46
CA ILE A 139 -10.41 24.40 -16.04
C ILE A 139 -9.63 25.14 -17.14
N GLU A 140 -10.32 25.96 -17.90
CA GLU A 140 -9.77 26.73 -19.03
C GLU A 140 -8.84 27.85 -18.55
N GLU A 141 -9.03 28.34 -17.33
CA GLU A 141 -8.24 29.42 -16.72
C GLU A 141 -6.95 28.93 -16.08
N ILE A 142 -6.79 27.62 -15.92
CA ILE A 142 -5.57 27.04 -15.35
C ILE A 142 -4.41 27.23 -16.35
N ILE A 143 -3.34 27.85 -15.87
CA ILE A 143 -2.15 28.20 -16.64
C ILE A 143 -0.89 27.51 -16.07
N ASN A 144 0.24 27.71 -16.71
CA ASN A 144 1.52 27.11 -16.30
C ASN A 144 1.95 27.52 -14.87
N ASP A 145 1.69 28.75 -14.47
CA ASP A 145 2.04 29.25 -13.14
C ASP A 145 1.25 28.52 -12.04
N ASP A 146 0.00 28.16 -12.34
CA ASP A 146 -0.82 27.35 -11.42
C ASP A 146 -0.22 25.94 -11.23
N LEU A 147 0.35 25.35 -12.28
CA LEU A 147 1.05 24.07 -12.16
C LEU A 147 2.30 24.16 -11.29
N ILE A 148 3.04 25.24 -11.40
CA ILE A 148 4.22 25.50 -10.57
C ILE A 148 3.78 25.70 -9.12
N ALA A 149 2.73 26.50 -8.87
CA ALA A 149 2.17 26.71 -7.55
C ALA A 149 1.68 25.39 -6.93
N PHE A 150 0.92 24.59 -7.68
CA PHE A 150 0.46 23.28 -7.22
C PHE A 150 1.63 22.34 -6.88
N ASN A 151 2.67 22.31 -7.71
CA ASN A 151 3.86 21.51 -7.42
C ASN A 151 4.52 21.94 -6.10
N ASN A 152 4.71 23.23 -5.90
CA ASN A 152 5.38 23.76 -4.72
C ASN A 152 4.53 23.65 -3.46
N ASP A 153 3.27 24.04 -3.54
CA ASP A 153 2.40 24.20 -2.37
C ASP A 153 1.67 22.91 -1.99
N TYR A 154 1.48 22.00 -2.93
CA TYR A 154 0.80 20.74 -2.64
C TYR A 154 1.76 19.55 -2.69
N ILE A 155 2.53 19.37 -3.76
CA ILE A 155 3.38 18.19 -3.92
C ILE A 155 4.60 18.24 -2.98
N LEU A 156 5.37 19.32 -3.02
CA LEU A 156 6.61 19.41 -2.23
C LEU A 156 6.33 19.59 -0.74
N LYS A 157 5.37 20.45 -0.35
CA LYS A 157 5.01 20.64 1.07
C LYS A 157 4.49 19.38 1.74
N ASN A 158 3.81 18.50 1.00
CA ASN A 158 3.32 17.23 1.53
C ASN A 158 4.30 16.06 1.35
N ASN A 159 5.55 16.34 0.93
CA ASN A 159 6.61 15.33 0.74
C ASN A 159 6.19 14.15 -0.14
N PHE A 160 5.42 14.38 -1.21
CA PHE A 160 5.08 13.32 -2.15
C PHE A 160 6.33 12.81 -2.89
N SER A 161 6.32 11.52 -3.23
CA SER A 161 7.44 10.91 -3.94
C SER A 161 7.64 11.51 -5.34
N SER A 162 8.89 11.50 -5.81
CA SER A 162 9.24 11.89 -7.19
C SER A 162 8.46 11.09 -8.26
N SER A 163 8.13 9.84 -7.95
CA SER A 163 7.30 8.99 -8.82
C SER A 163 5.87 9.52 -8.91
N TYR A 164 5.27 9.92 -7.80
CA TYR A 164 3.93 10.51 -7.79
C TYR A 164 3.90 11.85 -8.53
N GLN A 165 4.88 12.73 -8.29
CA GLN A 165 5.04 13.98 -9.02
C GLN A 165 5.11 13.77 -10.53
N ASN A 166 5.90 12.79 -11.00
CA ASN A 166 6.00 12.45 -12.42
C ASN A 166 4.68 11.91 -13.00
N GLN A 167 3.96 11.07 -12.24
CA GLN A 167 2.64 10.58 -12.66
C GLN A 167 1.64 11.72 -12.82
N LEU A 168 1.59 12.64 -11.86
CA LEU A 168 0.73 13.81 -11.88
C LEU A 168 1.02 14.70 -13.10
N VAL A 169 2.28 15.07 -13.28
CA VAL A 169 2.73 15.89 -14.42
C VAL A 169 2.32 15.24 -15.75
N ASN A 170 2.49 13.92 -15.89
CA ASN A 170 2.12 13.20 -17.10
C ASN A 170 0.60 13.14 -17.32
N ALA A 171 -0.18 12.90 -16.25
CA ALA A 171 -1.64 12.86 -16.34
C ALA A 171 -2.22 14.22 -16.74
N VAL A 172 -1.77 15.31 -16.08
CA VAL A 172 -2.21 16.69 -16.37
C VAL A 172 -1.82 17.08 -17.80
N LYS A 173 -0.57 16.83 -18.22
CA LYS A 173 -0.10 17.09 -19.58
C LYS A 173 -0.99 16.39 -20.62
N LEU A 174 -1.25 15.10 -20.40
CA LEU A 174 -2.06 14.31 -21.32
C LEU A 174 -3.50 14.82 -21.37
N TYR A 175 -4.11 15.12 -20.22
CA TYR A 175 -5.46 15.67 -20.16
C TYR A 175 -5.60 16.98 -20.93
N TYR A 176 -4.73 17.95 -20.65
CA TYR A 176 -4.81 19.24 -21.33
C TYR A 176 -4.55 19.14 -22.83
N SER A 177 -3.59 18.31 -23.24
CA SER A 177 -3.28 18.15 -24.67
C SER A 177 -4.37 17.40 -25.43
N ALA A 178 -4.96 16.35 -24.82
CA ALA A 178 -5.88 15.46 -25.49
C ALA A 178 -7.36 15.90 -25.40
N ILE A 179 -7.75 16.50 -24.29
CA ILE A 179 -9.16 16.84 -24.00
C ILE A 179 -9.40 18.34 -24.13
N GLN A 180 -8.52 19.16 -23.59
CA GLN A 180 -8.67 20.62 -23.63
C GLN A 180 -8.02 21.26 -24.87
N HIS A 181 -7.28 20.49 -25.66
CA HIS A 181 -6.54 20.95 -26.84
C HIS A 181 -5.60 22.13 -26.56
N LYS A 182 -5.16 22.25 -25.31
CA LYS A 182 -4.27 23.31 -24.79
C LYS A 182 -2.91 22.74 -24.48
N LYS A 183 -1.85 23.34 -25.00
CA LYS A 183 -0.47 22.94 -24.61
C LYS A 183 -0.12 23.63 -23.28
N ILE A 184 -0.03 22.84 -22.24
CA ILE A 184 0.58 23.26 -20.97
C ILE A 184 2.05 22.90 -21.03
N ASN A 185 2.92 23.88 -20.76
CA ASN A 185 4.37 23.66 -20.74
C ASN A 185 4.80 23.05 -19.40
N VAL A 186 4.73 21.74 -19.33
CA VAL A 186 5.05 20.97 -18.11
C VAL A 186 6.57 20.91 -17.84
N GLU A 187 7.38 21.36 -18.78
CA GLU A 187 8.84 21.44 -18.61
C GLU A 187 9.25 22.51 -17.60
N LEU A 188 8.37 23.48 -17.33
CA LEU A 188 8.55 24.48 -16.28
C LEU A 188 8.41 23.88 -14.86
N VAL A 189 7.75 22.74 -14.72
CA VAL A 189 7.72 22.01 -13.44
C VAL A 189 9.02 21.20 -13.35
N HIS A 190 9.91 21.62 -12.47
CA HIS A 190 11.16 20.91 -12.24
C HIS A 190 10.88 19.46 -11.86
N ARG A 191 11.19 18.55 -12.79
CA ARG A 191 11.12 17.11 -12.50
C ARG A 191 12.34 16.74 -11.63
N PRO A 192 12.12 16.09 -10.49
CA PRO A 192 13.23 15.63 -9.68
C PRO A 192 14.08 14.68 -10.50
N ARG A 193 15.40 14.87 -10.51
CA ARG A 193 16.32 13.89 -11.07
C ARG A 193 16.15 12.58 -10.29
N ARG A 194 15.97 11.49 -11.01
CA ARG A 194 15.89 10.17 -10.40
C ARG A 194 17.26 9.87 -9.77
N GLU A 195 17.31 9.75 -8.45
CA GLU A 195 18.53 9.26 -7.80
C GLU A 195 18.82 7.85 -8.32
N LYS A 196 20.02 7.66 -8.81
CA LYS A 196 20.52 6.34 -9.21
C LYS A 196 20.95 5.60 -7.94
N THR A 197 20.00 5.02 -7.24
CA THR A 197 20.32 4.10 -6.14
C THR A 197 20.69 2.74 -6.73
N LEU A 198 21.80 2.18 -6.25
CA LEU A 198 22.15 0.80 -6.59
C LEU A 198 21.09 -0.13 -5.99
N PRO A 199 20.65 -1.16 -6.73
CA PRO A 199 19.73 -2.13 -6.19
C PRO A 199 20.40 -2.87 -5.02
N ASN A 200 19.63 -3.15 -3.95
CA ASN A 200 20.06 -4.06 -2.91
C ASN A 200 20.17 -5.47 -3.49
N VAL A 201 21.39 -6.00 -3.52
CA VAL A 201 21.65 -7.35 -4.01
C VAL A 201 21.78 -8.29 -2.82
N LEU A 202 20.98 -9.33 -2.81
CA LEU A 202 21.05 -10.38 -1.78
C LEU A 202 22.16 -11.38 -2.10
N SER A 203 22.82 -11.88 -1.07
CA SER A 203 23.77 -13.00 -1.20
C SER A 203 23.04 -14.30 -1.53
N LYS A 204 23.77 -15.31 -2.00
CA LYS A 204 23.19 -16.63 -2.28
C LYS A 204 22.62 -17.29 -1.02
N GLU A 205 23.26 -17.07 0.11
CA GLU A 205 22.88 -17.59 1.43
C GLU A 205 21.57 -16.95 1.91
N GLU A 206 21.42 -15.62 1.74
CA GLU A 206 20.19 -14.92 2.05
C GLU A 206 19.02 -15.37 1.16
N VAL A 207 19.27 -15.52 -0.15
CA VAL A 207 18.26 -16.04 -1.07
C VAL A 207 17.83 -17.45 -0.68
N LYS A 208 18.79 -18.34 -0.34
CA LYS A 208 18.48 -19.69 0.12
C LYS A 208 17.60 -19.65 1.38
N SER A 209 17.97 -18.83 2.36
CA SER A 209 17.19 -18.64 3.59
C SER A 209 15.76 -18.18 3.32
N ILE A 210 15.58 -17.24 2.37
CA ILE A 210 14.25 -16.75 1.95
C ILE A 210 13.43 -17.88 1.28
N LEU A 211 14.05 -18.69 0.43
CA LEU A 211 13.38 -19.79 -0.27
C LEU A 211 12.98 -20.92 0.69
N ASP A 212 13.78 -21.17 1.73
CA ASP A 212 13.53 -22.23 2.72
C ASP A 212 12.59 -21.80 3.86
N ALA A 213 12.42 -20.49 4.10
CA ALA A 213 11.60 -19.97 5.18
C ALA A 213 10.10 -20.38 5.13
N PRO A 214 9.41 -20.44 3.98
CA PRO A 214 8.00 -20.78 3.96
C PRO A 214 7.73 -22.27 4.22
N TYR A 215 6.94 -22.59 5.25
CA TYR A 215 6.44 -23.95 5.49
C TYR A 215 5.43 -24.40 4.43
N ASN A 216 4.69 -23.48 3.83
CA ASN A 216 3.68 -23.77 2.83
C ASN A 216 4.34 -24.05 1.48
N LEU A 217 4.15 -25.28 0.96
CA LEU A 217 4.74 -25.73 -0.31
C LEU A 217 4.38 -24.79 -1.49
N LYS A 218 3.14 -24.25 -1.53
CA LYS A 218 2.72 -23.33 -2.57
C LYS A 218 3.54 -22.02 -2.53
N HIS A 219 3.76 -21.45 -1.35
CA HIS A 219 4.55 -20.23 -1.21
C HIS A 219 6.03 -20.49 -1.56
N ARG A 220 6.57 -21.61 -1.15
CA ARG A 220 7.93 -22.03 -1.49
C ARG A 220 8.10 -22.17 -3.00
N ALA A 221 7.17 -22.86 -3.67
CA ALA A 221 7.16 -23.01 -5.12
C ALA A 221 7.07 -21.66 -5.84
N MET A 222 6.21 -20.74 -5.36
CA MET A 222 6.06 -19.39 -5.92
C MET A 222 7.37 -18.60 -5.83
N LEU A 223 8.04 -18.59 -4.67
CA LEU A 223 9.32 -17.90 -4.49
C LEU A 223 10.42 -18.53 -5.36
N SER A 224 10.48 -19.86 -5.42
CA SER A 224 11.44 -20.58 -6.26
C SER A 224 11.26 -20.25 -7.74
N MET A 225 10.02 -20.14 -8.22
CA MET A 225 9.72 -19.76 -9.59
C MET A 225 10.10 -18.30 -9.89
N ILE A 226 9.86 -17.36 -8.96
CA ILE A 226 10.31 -15.99 -9.10
C ILE A 226 11.83 -15.95 -9.26
N TYR A 227 12.55 -16.64 -8.39
CA TYR A 227 14.00 -16.63 -8.39
C TYR A 227 14.60 -17.32 -9.63
N SER A 228 14.13 -18.54 -9.96
CA SER A 228 14.69 -19.34 -11.05
C SER A 228 14.33 -18.85 -12.44
N CYS A 229 13.10 -18.33 -12.62
CA CYS A 229 12.59 -17.87 -13.92
C CYS A 229 12.58 -16.35 -14.08
N GLY A 230 12.93 -15.58 -13.04
CA GLY A 230 12.89 -14.12 -13.08
C GLY A 230 11.50 -13.53 -13.26
N LEU A 231 10.45 -14.23 -12.80
CA LEU A 231 9.07 -13.84 -13.01
C LEU A 231 8.73 -12.54 -12.27
N ARG A 232 8.00 -11.66 -12.94
CA ARG A 232 7.34 -10.55 -12.24
C ARG A 232 6.17 -11.08 -11.40
N ARG A 233 5.86 -10.38 -10.31
CA ARG A 233 4.74 -10.78 -9.43
C ARG A 233 3.43 -11.03 -10.20
N SER A 234 3.09 -10.17 -11.15
CA SER A 234 1.87 -10.32 -11.97
C SER A 234 1.92 -11.53 -12.90
N GLU A 235 3.07 -11.84 -13.46
CA GLU A 235 3.27 -13.02 -14.30
C GLU A 235 3.06 -14.29 -13.48
N LEU A 236 3.68 -14.38 -12.30
CA LEU A 236 3.49 -15.51 -11.40
C LEU A 236 2.03 -15.71 -10.97
N LEU A 237 1.32 -14.62 -10.60
CA LEU A 237 -0.06 -14.71 -10.13
C LEU A 237 -1.04 -15.12 -11.23
N ASN A 238 -0.69 -14.89 -12.50
CA ASN A 238 -1.50 -15.27 -13.67
C ASN A 238 -1.14 -16.64 -14.23
N LEU A 239 -0.11 -17.32 -13.71
CA LEU A 239 0.25 -18.66 -14.14
C LEU A 239 -0.85 -19.67 -13.80
N THR A 240 -1.16 -20.48 -14.77
CA THR A 240 -2.06 -21.62 -14.66
C THR A 240 -1.27 -22.93 -14.79
N LYS A 241 -1.89 -24.06 -14.44
CA LYS A 241 -1.28 -25.38 -14.62
C LYS A 241 -0.97 -25.69 -16.10
N LEU A 242 -1.70 -25.08 -17.02
CA LEU A 242 -1.52 -25.26 -18.46
C LEU A 242 -0.29 -24.53 -19.01
N ASP A 243 0.27 -23.63 -18.24
CA ASP A 243 1.47 -22.87 -18.61
C ASP A 243 2.77 -23.57 -18.17
N ILE A 244 2.66 -24.75 -17.51
CA ILE A 244 3.80 -25.55 -17.04
C ILE A 244 3.87 -26.81 -17.88
N ASP A 245 4.88 -26.90 -18.73
CA ASP A 245 5.18 -28.09 -19.51
C ASP A 245 6.32 -28.86 -18.83
N SER A 246 5.96 -29.88 -18.03
CA SER A 246 6.91 -30.69 -17.31
C SER A 246 7.74 -31.63 -18.20
N LYS A 247 7.23 -31.96 -19.41
CA LYS A 247 7.95 -32.80 -20.40
C LYS A 247 9.08 -32.01 -21.04
N ARG A 248 8.83 -30.75 -21.35
CA ARG A 248 9.84 -29.85 -21.95
C ARG A 248 10.62 -29.06 -20.92
N MET A 249 10.27 -29.17 -19.61
CA MET A 249 10.87 -28.42 -18.52
C MET A 249 10.83 -26.89 -18.74
N VAL A 250 9.69 -26.39 -19.24
CA VAL A 250 9.49 -24.96 -19.53
C VAL A 250 8.24 -24.40 -18.85
N VAL A 251 8.30 -23.11 -18.56
CA VAL A 251 7.15 -22.32 -18.10
C VAL A 251 6.83 -21.28 -19.18
N ILE A 252 5.60 -21.27 -19.65
CA ILE A 252 5.13 -20.37 -20.72
C ILE A 252 4.53 -19.12 -20.10
N ILE A 253 5.11 -17.95 -20.37
CA ILE A 253 4.59 -16.66 -19.89
C ILE A 253 3.75 -16.03 -20.99
N ARG A 254 2.42 -16.03 -20.84
CA ARG A 254 1.46 -15.57 -21.83
C ARG A 254 1.31 -14.09 -21.67
N MET A 255 1.57 -13.17 -21.50
CA MET A 255 1.39 -11.72 -21.28
C MET A 255 2.61 -11.06 -20.66
N ALA A 256 3.79 -11.49 -21.07
CA ALA A 256 4.99 -10.76 -20.73
C ALA A 256 4.94 -9.35 -21.34
N LYS A 257 5.33 -8.34 -20.55
CA LYS A 257 5.66 -7.03 -21.10
C LYS A 257 6.97 -7.17 -21.84
N GLY A 258 6.91 -7.36 -23.11
CA GLY A 258 8.02 -7.30 -24.05
C GLY A 258 7.66 -6.38 -25.18
#